data_229efca9defd19d235d972793559e9eb
#
_entry.id   229efca9defd19d235d972793559e9eb
#
_cell.length_a   1.000
_cell.length_b   1.000
_cell.length_c   1.000
_cell.angle_alpha   90.00
_cell.angle_beta   90.00
_cell.angle_gamma   90.00
#
_symmetry.space_group_name_H-M   'P 1'
#
loop_
_entity.id
_entity.type
_entity.pdbx_description
1 polymer ?
#
loop_
_entity_poly.entity_id
_entity_poly.type
_entity_poly.pdbx_seq_one_letter_code
_entity_poly.pdbx_strand_id
1 'polypeptide(L)'
;MILYPNCKINLGLRIIRKREDGYHDLETIFLPVYGLHDELEVERSQESGVRSQESISFVQEGLTVDCKPEDNLIIRCYRQMAAHYPQIGPVRVRFRKNIPFGAGLGGGSSDAAHMAIALNELFALGLTKEQLAQEVRSLGADCPFFVYNTPCFATGIGDELTPIELKMSGIRLMLIKPNEGVSTKEAYSGIRPHPEATGEIKRGVYVNDFEETVFPKHPVIAHIKERLLDAGALYASMSGSGSTVYGLFKDDAKSRSDARLRALEQEFASMILFNDSFGQWKA
;
A
#
# COMPACT_ATOMS: atom_id res chain seq x y z
N MET A 1 22.29 -2.89 4.12
CA MET A 1 21.46 -1.99 3.28
C MET A 1 20.22 -1.61 4.03
N ILE A 2 19.82 -0.33 4.02
CA ILE A 2 18.57 0.14 4.64
C ILE A 2 17.66 0.66 3.53
N LEU A 3 16.40 0.25 3.58
CA LEU A 3 15.34 0.62 2.65
C LEU A 3 14.13 1.13 3.44
N TYR A 4 13.29 1.92 2.79
CA TYR A 4 12.12 2.55 3.39
C TYR A 4 10.84 2.16 2.62
N PRO A 5 10.30 0.95 2.88
CA PRO A 5 9.07 0.48 2.24
C PRO A 5 7.90 1.43 2.51
N ASN A 6 7.55 2.26 1.53
CA ASN A 6 6.48 3.25 1.65
C ASN A 6 5.09 2.64 1.44
N CYS A 7 4.04 3.34 1.83
CA CYS A 7 2.68 2.94 1.55
C CYS A 7 2.16 3.49 0.21
N LYS A 8 0.93 3.11 -0.15
CA LYS A 8 0.17 3.63 -1.30
C LYS A 8 -1.24 3.99 -0.88
N ILE A 9 -1.91 4.81 -1.69
CA ILE A 9 -3.35 4.96 -1.70
C ILE A 9 -3.91 4.57 -3.07
N ASN A 10 -5.22 4.28 -3.10
CA ASN A 10 -5.98 4.10 -4.34
C ASN A 10 -6.74 5.39 -4.65
N LEU A 11 -6.45 6.08 -5.74
CA LEU A 11 -7.26 7.18 -6.22
C LEU A 11 -8.36 6.62 -7.12
N GLY A 12 -9.55 6.44 -6.54
CA GLY A 12 -10.63 5.63 -7.09
C GLY A 12 -10.29 4.12 -7.13
N LEU A 13 -11.31 3.30 -7.09
CA LEU A 13 -11.22 1.85 -7.29
C LEU A 13 -12.57 1.36 -7.81
N ARG A 14 -12.63 0.95 -9.07
CA ARG A 14 -13.84 0.42 -9.69
C ARG A 14 -13.72 -1.09 -9.86
N ILE A 15 -14.73 -1.82 -9.45
CA ILE A 15 -14.84 -3.27 -9.66
C ILE A 15 -15.60 -3.51 -10.96
N ILE A 16 -14.89 -3.92 -11.99
CA ILE A 16 -15.41 -3.98 -13.36
C ILE A 16 -16.15 -5.29 -13.63
N ARG A 17 -15.56 -6.41 -13.21
CA ARG A 17 -16.11 -7.74 -13.52
C ARG A 17 -15.66 -8.77 -12.50
N LYS A 18 -16.54 -9.72 -12.18
CA LYS A 18 -16.15 -10.95 -11.49
C LYS A 18 -15.64 -11.98 -12.50
N ARG A 19 -14.47 -12.56 -12.23
CA ARG A 19 -13.79 -13.56 -13.07
C ARG A 19 -14.24 -14.99 -12.72
N GLU A 20 -14.00 -15.92 -13.61
CA GLU A 20 -14.28 -17.35 -13.39
C GLU A 20 -13.38 -17.97 -12.32
N ASP A 21 -12.16 -17.43 -12.13
CA ASP A 21 -11.20 -17.85 -11.09
C ASP A 21 -11.54 -17.32 -9.69
N GLY A 22 -12.67 -16.60 -9.55
CA GLY A 22 -13.17 -16.04 -8.30
C GLY A 22 -12.60 -14.67 -7.94
N TYR A 23 -11.59 -14.16 -8.67
CA TYR A 23 -11.10 -12.80 -8.55
C TYR A 23 -12.01 -11.80 -9.25
N HIS A 24 -11.67 -10.50 -9.14
CA HIS A 24 -12.39 -9.43 -9.81
C HIS A 24 -11.42 -8.60 -10.65
N ASP A 25 -11.81 -8.28 -11.88
CA ASP A 25 -11.13 -7.24 -12.65
C ASP A 25 -11.51 -5.90 -12.06
N LEU A 26 -10.52 -5.03 -11.90
CA LEU A 26 -10.68 -3.71 -11.34
C LEU A 26 -9.93 -2.64 -12.15
N GLU A 27 -10.30 -1.39 -11.94
CA GLU A 27 -9.53 -0.23 -12.37
C GLU A 27 -9.24 0.66 -11.16
N THR A 28 -8.00 1.12 -11.03
CA THR A 28 -7.59 2.06 -9.98
C THR A 28 -6.35 2.84 -10.41
N ILE A 29 -6.06 3.96 -9.74
CA ILE A 29 -4.74 4.58 -9.77
C ILE A 29 -4.07 4.32 -8.44
N PHE A 30 -2.91 3.68 -8.47
CA PHE A 30 -2.04 3.60 -7.32
C PHE A 30 -1.16 4.84 -7.22
N LEU A 31 -1.14 5.47 -6.06
CA LEU A 31 -0.26 6.60 -5.73
C LEU A 31 0.67 6.22 -4.58
N PRO A 32 1.99 6.27 -4.77
CA PRO A 32 2.93 6.03 -3.67
C PRO A 32 2.89 7.20 -2.67
N VAL A 33 2.98 6.88 -1.39
CA VAL A 33 3.04 7.86 -0.29
C VAL A 33 4.35 7.65 0.46
N TYR A 34 5.39 8.32 0.02
CA TYR A 34 6.76 8.08 0.52
C TYR A 34 6.99 8.54 1.97
N GLY A 35 6.22 9.52 2.46
CA GLY A 35 6.37 10.06 3.80
C GLY A 35 5.83 9.17 4.94
N LEU A 36 5.12 8.08 4.61
CA LEU A 36 4.74 7.04 5.56
C LEU A 36 5.34 5.71 5.09
N HIS A 37 6.34 5.22 5.81
CA HIS A 37 7.11 4.03 5.44
C HIS A 37 7.50 3.18 6.65
N ASP A 38 7.74 1.91 6.39
CA ASP A 38 8.43 1.00 7.27
C ASP A 38 9.95 1.17 7.12
N GLU A 39 10.75 0.51 7.97
CA GLU A 39 12.20 0.48 7.85
C GLU A 39 12.66 -0.96 7.71
N LEU A 40 13.39 -1.25 6.64
CA LEU A 40 13.88 -2.59 6.32
C LEU A 40 15.40 -2.56 6.18
N GLU A 41 16.10 -3.11 7.17
CA GLU A 41 17.54 -3.30 7.10
C GLU A 41 17.84 -4.76 6.74
N VAL A 42 18.60 -4.98 5.67
CA VAL A 42 19.01 -6.31 5.19
C VAL A 42 20.52 -6.34 5.05
N GLU A 43 21.16 -7.33 5.62
CA GLU A 43 22.60 -7.58 5.51
C GLU A 43 22.90 -9.05 5.25
N ARG A 44 24.00 -9.34 4.54
CA ARG A 44 24.48 -10.71 4.40
C ARG A 44 24.94 -11.22 5.75
N SER A 45 24.49 -12.41 6.12
CA SER A 45 25.03 -13.09 7.32
C SER A 45 26.31 -13.86 6.96
N GLN A 46 27.32 -13.76 7.81
CA GLN A 46 28.57 -14.51 7.66
C GLN A 46 28.50 -15.90 8.34
N GLU A 47 27.38 -16.26 8.93
CA GLU A 47 27.24 -17.56 9.57
C GLU A 47 27.31 -18.68 8.52
N SER A 48 28.49 -19.33 8.50
CA SER A 48 28.79 -20.49 7.67
C SER A 48 28.10 -21.73 8.26
N GLY A 49 26.83 -21.91 7.97
CA GLY A 49 26.13 -23.11 8.40
C GLY A 49 25.04 -23.44 7.38
N VAL A 50 25.19 -24.61 6.77
CA VAL A 50 24.19 -25.32 5.98
C VAL A 50 23.14 -24.45 5.27
N ARG A 51 23.14 -24.42 3.93
CA ARG A 51 22.07 -23.88 3.09
C ARG A 51 20.75 -24.59 3.44
N SER A 52 20.09 -24.11 4.51
CA SER A 52 18.73 -24.54 4.85
C SER A 52 17.76 -23.40 4.51
N GLN A 53 16.50 -23.73 4.31
CA GLN A 53 15.40 -22.73 4.17
C GLN A 53 15.27 -21.82 5.41
N GLU A 54 16.06 -22.06 6.45
CA GLU A 54 16.15 -21.30 7.72
C GLU A 54 17.28 -20.26 7.74
N SER A 55 17.84 -19.91 6.57
CA SER A 55 18.99 -18.99 6.48
C SER A 55 18.60 -17.50 6.58
N ILE A 56 17.45 -17.17 7.15
CA ILE A 56 17.03 -15.82 7.44
C ILE A 56 16.88 -15.61 8.96
N SER A 57 17.65 -14.68 9.51
CA SER A 57 17.44 -14.17 10.87
C SER A 57 16.55 -12.92 10.76
N PHE A 58 15.38 -12.94 11.39
CA PHE A 58 14.38 -11.88 11.28
C PHE A 58 14.01 -11.34 12.65
N VAL A 59 14.21 -10.03 12.86
CA VAL A 59 13.82 -9.30 14.06
C VAL A 59 12.86 -8.20 13.67
N GLN A 60 11.67 -8.17 14.28
CA GLN A 60 10.65 -7.15 14.05
C GLN A 60 10.50 -6.26 15.27
N GLU A 61 10.38 -4.96 15.01
CA GLU A 61 10.04 -3.89 15.96
C GLU A 61 8.83 -3.09 15.47
N GLY A 62 8.33 -2.17 16.29
CA GLY A 62 7.22 -1.27 15.95
C GLY A 62 5.86 -1.93 16.11
N LEU A 63 4.97 -1.70 15.15
CA LEU A 63 3.62 -2.27 15.18
C LEU A 63 3.64 -3.78 15.07
N THR A 64 2.84 -4.44 15.89
CA THR A 64 2.69 -5.90 15.83
C THR A 64 1.94 -6.31 14.55
N VAL A 65 2.48 -7.29 13.84
CA VAL A 65 1.80 -7.95 12.74
C VAL A 65 1.28 -9.28 13.24
N ASP A 66 -0.03 -9.43 13.31
CA ASP A 66 -0.67 -10.69 13.72
C ASP A 66 -0.67 -11.70 12.58
N CYS A 67 0.50 -12.26 12.31
CA CYS A 67 0.66 -13.36 11.36
C CYS A 67 1.74 -14.32 11.85
N LYS A 68 1.65 -15.58 11.40
CA LYS A 68 2.72 -16.54 11.66
C LYS A 68 3.97 -16.12 10.89
N PRO A 69 5.19 -16.44 11.40
CA PRO A 69 6.43 -16.10 10.70
C PRO A 69 6.49 -16.58 9.25
N GLU A 70 5.94 -17.78 8.96
CA GLU A 70 5.88 -18.35 7.61
C GLU A 70 4.96 -17.59 6.65
N ASP A 71 3.99 -16.82 7.17
CA ASP A 71 3.06 -16.01 6.40
C ASP A 71 3.57 -14.58 6.16
N ASN A 72 4.66 -14.18 6.85
CA ASN A 72 5.26 -12.86 6.67
C ASN A 72 5.83 -12.72 5.25
N LEU A 73 5.38 -11.70 4.53
CA LEU A 73 5.73 -11.52 3.11
C LEU A 73 7.22 -11.25 2.87
N ILE A 74 7.95 -10.67 3.84
CA ILE A 74 9.42 -10.50 3.76
C ILE A 74 10.08 -11.88 3.76
N ILE A 75 9.69 -12.76 4.68
CA ILE A 75 10.23 -14.11 4.81
C ILE A 75 9.86 -14.96 3.58
N ARG A 76 8.63 -14.85 3.12
CA ARG A 76 8.17 -15.54 1.90
C ARG A 76 8.94 -15.09 0.67
N CYS A 77 9.17 -13.78 0.52
CA CYS A 77 9.97 -13.22 -0.55
C CYS A 77 11.41 -13.76 -0.54
N TYR A 78 12.05 -13.75 0.62
CA TYR A 78 13.38 -14.34 0.77
C TYR A 78 13.42 -15.80 0.34
N ARG A 79 12.52 -16.63 0.87
CA ARG A 79 12.47 -18.06 0.56
C ARG A 79 12.24 -18.34 -0.93
N GLN A 80 11.33 -17.60 -1.54
CA GLN A 80 11.04 -17.73 -2.97
C GLN A 80 12.26 -17.36 -3.82
N MET A 81 12.86 -16.20 -3.58
CA MET A 81 14.03 -15.77 -4.35
C MET A 81 15.25 -16.64 -4.10
N ALA A 82 15.48 -17.12 -2.86
CA ALA A 82 16.58 -18.05 -2.57
C ALA A 82 16.42 -19.41 -3.27
N ALA A 83 15.17 -19.83 -3.51
CA ALA A 83 14.89 -21.04 -4.29
C ALA A 83 15.16 -20.84 -5.80
N HIS A 84 14.87 -19.65 -6.35
CA HIS A 84 15.07 -19.34 -7.76
C HIS A 84 16.54 -18.94 -8.08
N TYR A 85 17.23 -18.30 -7.12
CA TYR A 85 18.58 -17.74 -7.29
C TYR A 85 19.53 -18.35 -6.27
N PRO A 86 20.25 -19.44 -6.62
CA PRO A 86 21.13 -20.17 -5.69
C PRO A 86 22.29 -19.35 -5.11
N GLN A 87 22.62 -18.19 -5.70
CA GLN A 87 23.62 -17.26 -5.19
C GLN A 87 23.14 -16.45 -3.95
N ILE A 88 21.83 -16.45 -3.66
CA ILE A 88 21.31 -15.85 -2.44
C ILE A 88 21.72 -16.72 -1.25
N GLY A 89 22.55 -16.16 -0.39
CA GLY A 89 22.98 -16.77 0.86
C GLY A 89 22.18 -16.30 2.07
N PRO A 90 22.65 -16.66 3.28
CA PRO A 90 22.02 -16.24 4.54
C PRO A 90 21.96 -14.72 4.69
N VAL A 91 20.84 -14.24 5.27
CA VAL A 91 20.64 -12.81 5.56
C VAL A 91 20.19 -12.60 7.00
N ARG A 92 20.56 -11.43 7.54
CA ARG A 92 19.97 -10.88 8.74
C ARG A 92 19.07 -9.71 8.36
N VAL A 93 17.86 -9.72 8.87
CA VAL A 93 16.83 -8.70 8.62
C VAL A 93 16.42 -8.07 9.94
N ARG A 94 16.50 -6.74 10.01
CA ARG A 94 15.84 -5.93 11.04
C ARG A 94 14.73 -5.14 10.38
N PHE A 95 13.54 -5.25 10.93
CA PHE A 95 12.36 -4.67 10.35
C PHE A 95 11.58 -3.87 11.39
N ARG A 96 11.31 -2.61 11.11
CA ARG A 96 10.43 -1.77 11.93
C ARG A 96 9.15 -1.47 11.19
N LYS A 97 8.02 -1.95 11.75
CA LYS A 97 6.69 -1.73 11.19
C LYS A 97 6.10 -0.42 11.69
N ASN A 98 5.84 0.52 10.79
CA ASN A 98 5.18 1.81 11.04
C ASN A 98 3.82 1.89 10.32
N ILE A 99 3.66 1.23 9.17
CA ILE A 99 2.41 1.17 8.42
C ILE A 99 1.51 0.09 9.03
N PRO A 100 0.29 0.43 9.47
CA PRO A 100 -0.62 -0.55 10.08
C PRO A 100 -0.98 -1.69 9.12
N PHE A 101 -1.07 -2.91 9.66
CA PHE A 101 -1.52 -4.07 8.91
C PHE A 101 -3.02 -3.97 8.59
N GLY A 102 -3.44 -4.46 7.41
CA GLY A 102 -4.87 -4.49 7.01
C GLY A 102 -5.50 -3.10 6.87
N ALA A 103 -4.71 -2.08 6.56
CA ALA A 103 -5.16 -0.68 6.48
C ALA A 103 -5.58 -0.22 5.08
N GLY A 104 -5.52 -1.08 4.05
CA GLY A 104 -5.74 -0.67 2.65
C GLY A 104 -4.57 0.11 2.01
N LEU A 105 -3.42 0.15 2.69
CA LEU A 105 -2.25 0.96 2.33
C LEU A 105 -1.13 0.17 1.63
N GLY A 106 -1.27 -1.14 1.45
CA GLY A 106 -0.30 -1.98 0.74
C GLY A 106 1.03 -2.22 1.47
N GLY A 107 1.12 -1.93 2.78
CA GLY A 107 2.39 -1.99 3.53
C GLY A 107 3.11 -3.34 3.41
N GLY A 108 2.43 -4.47 3.62
CA GLY A 108 3.05 -5.79 3.51
C GLY A 108 3.56 -6.12 2.09
N SER A 109 2.84 -5.66 1.05
CA SER A 109 3.28 -5.80 -0.34
C SER A 109 4.51 -4.95 -0.63
N SER A 110 4.57 -3.75 -0.04
CA SER A 110 5.74 -2.88 -0.09
C SER A 110 6.95 -3.53 0.56
N ASP A 111 6.77 -4.12 1.75
CA ASP A 111 7.81 -4.82 2.49
C ASP A 111 8.43 -5.96 1.64
N ALA A 112 7.58 -6.76 0.99
CA ALA A 112 8.01 -7.85 0.11
C ALA A 112 8.78 -7.34 -1.12
N ALA A 113 8.27 -6.31 -1.78
CA ALA A 113 8.91 -5.73 -2.96
C ALA A 113 10.29 -5.14 -2.62
N HIS A 114 10.41 -4.43 -1.48
CA HIS A 114 11.68 -3.88 -1.04
C HIS A 114 12.65 -4.98 -0.57
N MET A 115 12.16 -6.08 -0.02
CA MET A 115 13.00 -7.26 0.24
C MET A 115 13.57 -7.84 -1.07
N ALA A 116 12.77 -7.96 -2.11
CA ALA A 116 13.26 -8.41 -3.43
C ALA A 116 14.31 -7.47 -4.02
N ILE A 117 14.11 -6.15 -3.92
CA ILE A 117 15.08 -5.14 -4.34
C ILE A 117 16.39 -5.29 -3.55
N ALA A 118 16.29 -5.44 -2.21
CA ALA A 118 17.46 -5.63 -1.36
C ALA A 118 18.27 -6.88 -1.75
N LEU A 119 17.60 -8.01 -1.99
CA LEU A 119 18.26 -9.25 -2.40
C LEU A 119 18.91 -9.12 -3.78
N ASN A 120 18.23 -8.46 -4.73
CA ASN A 120 18.80 -8.21 -6.06
C ASN A 120 20.12 -7.42 -5.97
N GLU A 121 20.16 -6.38 -5.16
CA GLU A 121 21.36 -5.55 -4.99
C GLU A 121 22.43 -6.25 -4.16
N LEU A 122 22.07 -6.80 -2.99
CA LEU A 122 23.04 -7.47 -2.10
C LEU A 122 23.73 -8.65 -2.76
N PHE A 123 23.05 -9.41 -3.58
CA PHE A 123 23.59 -10.60 -4.21
C PHE A 123 23.95 -10.39 -5.69
N ALA A 124 23.85 -9.14 -6.19
CA ALA A 124 24.18 -8.76 -7.56
C ALA A 124 23.49 -9.67 -8.60
N LEU A 125 22.18 -9.89 -8.43
CA LEU A 125 21.42 -10.80 -9.29
C LEU A 125 21.26 -10.24 -10.70
N GLY A 126 21.33 -8.91 -10.88
CA GLY A 126 21.21 -8.22 -12.15
C GLY A 126 19.80 -8.23 -12.74
N LEU A 127 18.76 -8.44 -11.91
CA LEU A 127 17.38 -8.45 -12.36
C LEU A 127 16.89 -7.04 -12.69
N THR A 128 16.17 -6.90 -13.81
CA THR A 128 15.49 -5.64 -14.17
C THR A 128 14.26 -5.43 -13.28
N LYS A 129 13.68 -4.22 -13.32
CA LYS A 129 12.43 -3.94 -12.59
C LYS A 129 11.28 -4.86 -13.04
N GLU A 130 11.20 -5.16 -14.33
CA GLU A 130 10.19 -6.06 -14.89
C GLU A 130 10.34 -7.47 -14.35
N GLN A 131 11.58 -7.97 -14.28
CA GLN A 131 11.88 -9.29 -13.72
C GLN A 131 11.58 -9.34 -12.23
N LEU A 132 11.97 -8.31 -11.46
CA LEU A 132 11.61 -8.21 -10.03
C LEU A 132 10.10 -8.15 -9.82
N ALA A 133 9.38 -7.36 -10.62
CA ALA A 133 7.92 -7.27 -10.55
C ALA A 133 7.25 -8.63 -10.80
N GLN A 134 7.81 -9.41 -11.77
CA GLN A 134 7.34 -10.77 -12.02
C GLN A 134 7.61 -11.70 -10.84
N GLU A 135 8.80 -11.61 -10.21
CA GLU A 135 9.16 -12.42 -9.04
C GLU A 135 8.20 -12.20 -7.87
N VAL A 136 7.84 -10.95 -7.57
CA VAL A 136 7.00 -10.65 -6.40
C VAL A 136 5.50 -10.78 -6.65
N ARG A 137 5.06 -10.98 -7.90
CA ARG A 137 3.63 -11.04 -8.29
C ARG A 137 2.87 -12.14 -7.55
N SER A 138 3.50 -13.30 -7.34
CA SER A 138 2.90 -14.43 -6.63
C SER A 138 2.73 -14.20 -5.13
N LEU A 139 3.42 -13.20 -4.57
CA LEU A 139 3.32 -12.84 -3.15
C LEU A 139 2.10 -11.98 -2.85
N GLY A 140 1.66 -11.17 -3.83
CA GLY A 140 0.46 -10.32 -3.72
C GLY A 140 0.29 -9.41 -4.92
N ALA A 141 -0.97 -9.09 -5.28
CA ALA A 141 -1.30 -8.27 -6.45
C ALA A 141 -0.69 -6.86 -6.41
N ASP A 142 -0.55 -6.26 -5.23
CA ASP A 142 0.04 -4.93 -5.06
C ASP A 142 1.59 -4.94 -5.07
N CYS A 143 2.25 -6.12 -4.95
CA CYS A 143 3.72 -6.17 -4.85
C CYS A 143 4.43 -5.60 -6.08
N PRO A 144 4.02 -5.89 -7.33
CA PRO A 144 4.64 -5.32 -8.52
C PRO A 144 4.64 -3.79 -8.55
N PHE A 145 3.59 -3.15 -8.02
CA PHE A 145 3.52 -1.68 -7.94
C PHE A 145 4.70 -1.09 -7.18
N PHE A 146 5.09 -1.67 -6.05
CA PHE A 146 6.17 -1.15 -5.22
C PHE A 146 7.58 -1.39 -5.79
N VAL A 147 7.73 -2.27 -6.77
CA VAL A 147 8.97 -2.39 -7.55
C VAL A 147 9.14 -1.19 -8.48
N TYR A 148 8.07 -0.75 -9.15
CA TYR A 148 8.08 0.47 -9.97
C TYR A 148 8.06 1.73 -9.12
N ASN A 149 7.26 1.73 -8.09
CA ASN A 149 7.08 2.77 -7.07
C ASN A 149 6.82 4.17 -7.65
N THR A 150 6.01 4.25 -8.68
CA THR A 150 5.57 5.48 -9.34
C THR A 150 4.06 5.45 -9.54
N PRO A 151 3.37 6.60 -9.74
CA PRO A 151 1.93 6.58 -10.03
C PRO A 151 1.62 5.67 -11.21
N CYS A 152 0.67 4.74 -11.03
CA CYS A 152 0.29 3.78 -12.05
C CYS A 152 -1.23 3.68 -12.16
N PHE A 153 -1.75 3.63 -13.39
CA PHE A 153 -3.07 3.08 -13.65
C PHE A 153 -2.97 1.56 -13.64
N ALA A 154 -3.80 0.91 -12.85
CA ALA A 154 -3.81 -0.52 -12.65
C ALA A 154 -5.11 -1.15 -13.16
N THR A 155 -4.99 -2.29 -13.84
CA THR A 155 -6.08 -3.15 -14.33
C THR A 155 -5.86 -4.59 -13.91
N GLY A 156 -6.66 -5.53 -14.45
CA GLY A 156 -6.64 -6.92 -14.01
C GLY A 156 -7.11 -7.03 -12.56
N ILE A 157 -6.40 -7.78 -11.75
CA ILE A 157 -6.65 -7.87 -10.29
C ILE A 157 -5.91 -6.76 -9.49
N GLY A 158 -5.41 -5.72 -10.20
CA GLY A 158 -4.55 -4.66 -9.68
C GLY A 158 -3.07 -4.87 -10.01
N ASP A 159 -2.75 -5.81 -10.86
CA ASP A 159 -1.39 -6.29 -11.14
C ASP A 159 -0.89 -5.98 -12.56
N GLU A 160 -1.77 -5.44 -13.42
CA GLU A 160 -1.42 -4.91 -14.75
C GLU A 160 -1.22 -3.39 -14.63
N LEU A 161 0.04 -2.95 -14.64
CA LEU A 161 0.43 -1.59 -14.28
C LEU A 161 0.85 -0.79 -15.52
N THR A 162 0.25 0.37 -15.70
CA THR A 162 0.66 1.37 -16.69
C THR A 162 1.11 2.63 -15.95
N PRO A 163 2.39 3.02 -15.98
CA PRO A 163 2.85 4.28 -15.40
C PRO A 163 2.11 5.48 -15.98
N ILE A 164 1.78 6.43 -15.11
CA ILE A 164 1.10 7.68 -15.50
C ILE A 164 1.80 8.88 -14.89
N GLU A 165 1.68 10.03 -15.55
CA GLU A 165 2.06 11.30 -14.96
C GLU A 165 0.87 11.90 -14.21
N LEU A 166 1.02 12.12 -12.91
CA LEU A 166 0.03 12.79 -12.09
C LEU A 166 0.68 13.93 -11.31
N LYS A 167 0.18 15.15 -11.51
CA LYS A 167 0.69 16.33 -10.81
C LYS A 167 -0.05 16.50 -9.48
N MET A 168 0.64 16.22 -8.38
CA MET A 168 0.12 16.38 -7.03
C MET A 168 0.77 17.56 -6.28
N SER A 169 1.48 18.44 -6.99
CA SER A 169 2.05 19.65 -6.41
C SER A 169 0.96 20.58 -5.89
N GLY A 170 1.15 21.13 -4.70
CA GLY A 170 0.14 21.99 -4.05
C GLY A 170 -1.03 21.22 -3.44
N ILE A 171 -0.90 19.92 -3.29
CA ILE A 171 -1.84 19.04 -2.58
C ILE A 171 -1.21 18.56 -1.28
N ARG A 172 -1.98 18.61 -0.20
CA ARG A 172 -1.70 18.00 1.10
C ARG A 172 -2.55 16.75 1.25
N LEU A 173 -1.93 15.68 1.68
CA LEU A 173 -2.59 14.41 1.96
C LEU A 173 -2.75 14.24 3.47
N MET A 174 -3.93 13.84 3.92
CA MET A 174 -4.18 13.36 5.27
C MET A 174 -4.69 11.92 5.21
N LEU A 175 -4.06 11.03 5.98
CA LEU A 175 -4.49 9.64 6.15
C LEU A 175 -5.03 9.46 7.57
N ILE A 176 -6.27 9.00 7.69
CA ILE A 176 -6.92 8.70 8.97
C ILE A 176 -7.31 7.22 8.97
N LYS A 177 -6.80 6.47 9.96
CA LYS A 177 -7.13 5.06 10.14
C LYS A 177 -7.86 4.87 11.47
N PRO A 178 -9.14 4.47 11.45
CA PRO A 178 -9.85 4.09 12.66
C PRO A 178 -9.25 2.83 13.30
N ASN A 179 -9.59 2.59 14.56
CA ASN A 179 -9.15 1.37 15.26
C ASN A 179 -9.79 0.10 14.69
N GLU A 180 -10.84 0.24 13.89
CA GLU A 180 -11.47 -0.88 13.19
C GLU A 180 -10.61 -1.34 12.00
N GLY A 181 -10.58 -2.65 11.77
CA GLY A 181 -10.01 -3.27 10.58
C GLY A 181 -11.10 -3.79 9.66
N VAL A 182 -10.85 -3.78 8.36
CA VAL A 182 -11.71 -4.41 7.36
C VAL A 182 -10.89 -5.47 6.63
N SER A 183 -11.38 -6.70 6.58
CA SER A 183 -10.73 -7.73 5.78
C SER A 183 -11.08 -7.54 4.29
N THR A 184 -10.13 -7.81 3.40
CA THR A 184 -10.38 -7.77 1.96
C THR A 184 -11.55 -8.70 1.57
N LYS A 185 -11.64 -9.88 2.21
CA LYS A 185 -12.76 -10.82 2.00
C LYS A 185 -14.11 -10.19 2.37
N GLU A 186 -14.15 -9.42 3.44
CA GLU A 186 -15.36 -8.70 3.87
C GLU A 186 -15.75 -7.61 2.88
N ALA A 187 -14.78 -6.81 2.41
CA ALA A 187 -15.02 -5.74 1.44
C ALA A 187 -15.59 -6.28 0.13
N TYR A 188 -15.09 -7.42 -0.36
CA TYR A 188 -15.64 -8.11 -1.52
C TYR A 188 -16.99 -8.80 -1.28
N SER A 189 -17.39 -8.98 -0.02
CA SER A 189 -18.65 -9.66 0.30
C SER A 189 -19.85 -8.79 -0.04
N GLY A 190 -20.57 -9.17 -1.09
CA GLY A 190 -21.74 -8.45 -1.59
C GLY A 190 -21.43 -7.35 -2.60
N ILE A 191 -20.15 -7.18 -2.99
CA ILE A 191 -19.78 -6.22 -4.03
C ILE A 191 -20.48 -6.53 -5.36
N ARG A 192 -20.98 -5.49 -6.01
CA ARG A 192 -21.55 -5.59 -7.35
C ARG A 192 -20.55 -5.05 -8.35
N PRO A 193 -20.20 -5.82 -9.39
CA PRO A 193 -19.40 -5.29 -10.48
C PRO A 193 -20.14 -4.20 -11.27
N HIS A 194 -19.39 -3.21 -11.74
CA HIS A 194 -19.85 -2.07 -12.52
C HIS A 194 -19.18 -2.05 -13.92
N PRO A 195 -19.56 -2.93 -14.86
CA PRO A 195 -18.95 -2.96 -16.19
C PRO A 195 -19.07 -1.65 -16.95
N GLU A 196 -20.14 -0.88 -16.68
CA GLU A 196 -20.41 0.44 -17.23
C GLU A 196 -19.40 1.50 -16.78
N ALA A 197 -18.74 1.26 -15.63
CA ALA A 197 -17.73 2.16 -15.09
C ALA A 197 -16.35 2.03 -15.75
N THR A 198 -16.18 1.10 -16.69
CA THR A 198 -14.91 0.92 -17.42
C THR A 198 -14.41 2.25 -18.00
N GLY A 199 -13.18 2.60 -17.69
CA GLY A 199 -12.53 3.84 -18.12
C GLY A 199 -12.95 5.09 -17.35
N GLU A 200 -13.82 5.02 -16.35
CA GLU A 200 -14.20 6.19 -15.52
C GLU A 200 -13.00 6.79 -14.80
N ILE A 201 -12.14 5.95 -14.25
CA ILE A 201 -10.90 6.38 -13.58
C ILE A 201 -10.02 7.22 -14.52
N LYS A 202 -9.87 6.80 -15.79
CA LYS A 202 -9.11 7.56 -16.80
C LYS A 202 -9.77 8.89 -17.15
N ARG A 203 -11.08 8.99 -17.01
CA ARG A 203 -11.85 10.23 -17.22
C ARG A 203 -11.89 11.14 -15.99
N GLY A 204 -11.22 10.76 -14.88
CA GLY A 204 -11.16 11.53 -13.65
C GLY A 204 -12.36 11.33 -12.72
N VAL A 205 -13.13 10.27 -12.91
CA VAL A 205 -14.23 9.89 -11.98
C VAL A 205 -13.67 8.91 -10.96
N TYR A 206 -13.40 9.40 -9.77
CA TYR A 206 -12.76 8.62 -8.71
C TYR A 206 -13.78 8.19 -7.66
N VAL A 207 -14.25 6.95 -7.78
CA VAL A 207 -15.14 6.29 -6.82
C VAL A 207 -14.46 5.04 -6.32
N ASN A 208 -14.62 4.70 -5.04
CA ASN A 208 -14.18 3.43 -4.50
C ASN A 208 -15.42 2.55 -4.25
N ASP A 209 -15.61 1.52 -5.06
CA ASP A 209 -16.78 0.64 -4.99
C ASP A 209 -16.87 -0.14 -3.67
N PHE A 210 -15.76 -0.36 -2.98
CA PHE A 210 -15.80 -0.99 -1.65
C PHE A 210 -16.52 -0.15 -0.60
N GLU A 211 -16.65 1.15 -0.80
CA GLU A 211 -17.43 2.01 0.12
C GLU A 211 -18.88 1.55 0.22
N GLU A 212 -19.46 1.01 -0.85
CA GLU A 212 -20.83 0.49 -0.87
C GLU A 212 -21.04 -0.69 0.09
N THR A 213 -20.02 -1.52 0.28
CA THR A 213 -20.11 -2.73 1.12
C THR A 213 -19.54 -2.52 2.52
N VAL A 214 -18.59 -1.60 2.66
CA VAL A 214 -17.88 -1.33 3.92
C VAL A 214 -18.61 -0.32 4.78
N PHE A 215 -19.04 0.82 4.24
CA PHE A 215 -19.64 1.90 5.03
C PHE A 215 -20.89 1.50 5.81
N PRO A 216 -21.82 0.70 5.26
CA PRO A 216 -22.99 0.24 6.03
C PRO A 216 -22.63 -0.60 7.25
N LYS A 217 -21.52 -1.30 7.23
CA LYS A 217 -21.04 -2.18 8.31
C LYS A 217 -20.11 -1.48 9.27
N HIS A 218 -19.42 -0.45 8.79
CA HIS A 218 -18.40 0.31 9.51
C HIS A 218 -18.70 1.83 9.45
N PRO A 219 -19.74 2.33 10.13
CA PRO A 219 -20.17 3.73 10.04
C PRO A 219 -19.08 4.74 10.41
N VAL A 220 -18.12 4.36 11.26
CA VAL A 220 -17.01 5.24 11.63
C VAL A 220 -16.13 5.56 10.41
N ILE A 221 -15.97 4.63 9.47
CA ILE A 221 -15.17 4.86 8.25
C ILE A 221 -15.89 5.87 7.34
N ALA A 222 -17.22 5.72 7.18
CA ALA A 222 -18.04 6.68 6.44
C ALA A 222 -17.99 8.06 7.09
N HIS A 223 -18.12 8.12 8.41
CA HIS A 223 -18.06 9.37 9.19
C HIS A 223 -16.72 10.10 8.97
N ILE A 224 -15.58 9.40 9.00
CA ILE A 224 -14.27 10.01 8.72
C ILE A 224 -14.26 10.66 7.35
N LYS A 225 -14.82 10.01 6.31
CA LYS A 225 -14.91 10.59 4.95
C LYS A 225 -15.72 11.87 4.94
N GLU A 226 -16.89 11.87 5.57
CA GLU A 226 -17.75 13.05 5.69
C GLU A 226 -17.03 14.20 6.40
N ARG A 227 -16.36 13.91 7.52
CA ARG A 227 -15.61 14.91 8.29
C ARG A 227 -14.43 15.51 7.49
N LEU A 228 -13.74 14.70 6.67
CA LEU A 228 -12.69 15.20 5.77
C LEU A 228 -13.27 16.19 4.74
N LEU A 229 -14.42 15.87 4.14
CA LEU A 229 -15.10 16.75 3.19
C LEU A 229 -15.60 18.05 3.86
N ASP A 230 -16.20 17.96 5.03
CA ASP A 230 -16.65 19.12 5.83
C ASP A 230 -15.48 20.02 6.21
N ALA A 231 -14.31 19.45 6.47
CA ALA A 231 -13.08 20.19 6.73
C ALA A 231 -12.47 20.85 5.48
N GLY A 232 -13.08 20.67 4.32
CA GLY A 232 -12.68 21.33 3.07
C GLY A 232 -11.74 20.51 2.21
N ALA A 233 -11.69 19.17 2.36
CA ALA A 233 -10.99 18.33 1.42
C ALA A 233 -11.58 18.50 0.01
N LEU A 234 -10.71 18.60 -0.99
CA LEU A 234 -11.08 18.61 -2.40
C LEU A 234 -11.64 17.25 -2.85
N TYR A 235 -11.16 16.21 -2.20
CA TYR A 235 -11.58 14.84 -2.42
C TYR A 235 -11.27 14.02 -1.16
N ALA A 236 -12.14 13.08 -0.81
CA ALA A 236 -11.92 12.11 0.24
C ALA A 236 -12.46 10.74 -0.17
N SER A 237 -11.74 9.69 0.17
CA SER A 237 -12.13 8.31 -0.14
C SER A 237 -11.42 7.32 0.78
N MET A 238 -11.99 6.13 0.88
CA MET A 238 -11.31 4.99 1.49
C MET A 238 -10.20 4.48 0.56
N SER A 239 -9.07 4.07 1.11
CA SER A 239 -7.97 3.46 0.36
C SER A 239 -8.13 1.96 0.27
N GLY A 240 -8.14 1.41 -0.96
CA GLY A 240 -8.31 -0.03 -1.17
C GLY A 240 -9.59 -0.55 -0.51
N SER A 241 -9.51 -1.68 0.15
CA SER A 241 -10.61 -2.28 0.93
C SER A 241 -10.77 -1.68 2.34
N GLY A 242 -10.02 -0.63 2.67
CA GLY A 242 -10.07 0.02 3.97
C GLY A 242 -9.10 -0.60 4.99
N SER A 243 -9.14 -0.13 6.21
CA SER A 243 -10.07 0.86 6.79
C SER A 243 -9.58 2.32 6.70
N THR A 244 -8.39 2.60 6.16
CA THR A 244 -7.87 3.97 6.05
C THR A 244 -8.71 4.80 5.09
N VAL A 245 -9.09 5.99 5.53
CA VAL A 245 -9.70 7.03 4.70
C VAL A 245 -8.68 8.15 4.52
N TYR A 246 -8.64 8.71 3.32
CA TYR A 246 -7.77 9.83 3.03
C TYR A 246 -8.52 11.04 2.51
N GLY A 247 -7.96 12.22 2.80
CA GLY A 247 -8.42 13.49 2.25
C GLY A 247 -7.29 14.20 1.52
N LEU A 248 -7.63 14.80 0.37
CA LEU A 248 -6.75 15.66 -0.41
C LEU A 248 -7.17 17.11 -0.20
N PHE A 249 -6.27 17.93 0.29
CA PHE A 249 -6.50 19.35 0.58
C PHE A 249 -5.59 20.22 -0.30
N LYS A 250 -5.98 21.47 -0.52
CA LYS A 250 -5.02 22.47 -1.04
C LYS A 250 -3.90 22.68 -0.03
N ASP A 251 -2.67 22.71 -0.53
CA ASP A 251 -1.49 22.97 0.29
C ASP A 251 -1.10 24.43 0.23
N ASP A 252 -1.97 25.31 0.77
CA ASP A 252 -1.75 26.74 0.87
C ASP A 252 -1.95 27.24 2.32
N ALA A 253 -1.49 28.47 2.60
CA ALA A 253 -1.56 29.06 3.93
C ALA A 253 -3.01 29.19 4.43
N LYS A 254 -3.97 29.46 3.54
CA LYS A 254 -5.39 29.58 3.87
C LYS A 254 -5.95 28.23 4.34
N SER A 255 -5.69 27.17 3.60
CA SER A 255 -6.14 25.83 3.96
C SER A 255 -5.51 25.36 5.27
N ARG A 256 -4.21 25.60 5.46
CA ARG A 256 -3.49 25.23 6.71
C ARG A 256 -4.01 25.99 7.95
N SER A 257 -4.57 27.19 7.77
CA SER A 257 -5.13 27.99 8.85
C SER A 257 -6.63 27.80 9.07
N ASP A 258 -7.30 26.95 8.29
CA ASP A 258 -8.74 26.71 8.39
C ASP A 258 -9.10 26.08 9.75
N ALA A 259 -10.02 26.71 10.48
CA ALA A 259 -10.46 26.24 11.79
C ALA A 259 -11.11 24.84 11.71
N ARG A 260 -11.79 24.51 10.60
CA ARG A 260 -12.43 23.21 10.39
C ARG A 260 -11.37 22.11 10.27
N LEU A 261 -10.27 22.38 9.57
CA LEU A 261 -9.17 21.43 9.45
C LEU A 261 -8.49 21.18 10.80
N ARG A 262 -8.26 22.24 11.59
CA ARG A 262 -7.71 22.09 12.95
C ARG A 262 -8.65 21.31 13.88
N ALA A 263 -9.97 21.53 13.78
CA ALA A 263 -10.94 20.76 14.55
C ALA A 263 -10.91 19.27 14.16
N LEU A 264 -10.80 18.95 12.88
CA LEU A 264 -10.63 17.59 12.36
C LEU A 264 -9.34 16.94 12.89
N GLU A 265 -8.23 17.67 12.86
CA GLU A 265 -6.92 17.19 13.37
C GLU A 265 -6.99 16.87 14.88
N GLN A 266 -7.72 17.64 15.65
CA GLN A 266 -7.95 17.39 17.09
C GLN A 266 -8.87 16.19 17.31
N GLU A 267 -9.97 16.10 16.56
CA GLU A 267 -10.96 15.02 16.66
C GLU A 267 -10.32 13.64 16.38
N PHE A 268 -9.47 13.55 15.37
CA PHE A 268 -8.84 12.30 14.93
C PHE A 268 -7.36 12.18 15.28
N ALA A 269 -6.84 12.97 16.23
CA ALA A 269 -5.40 13.06 16.52
C ALA A 269 -4.70 11.71 16.70
N SER A 270 -5.35 10.73 17.37
CA SER A 270 -4.82 9.40 17.60
C SER A 270 -4.94 8.44 16.40
N MET A 271 -5.67 8.83 15.36
CA MET A 271 -5.96 8.03 14.16
C MET A 271 -5.24 8.55 12.92
N ILE A 272 -4.66 9.76 12.97
CA ILE A 272 -3.90 10.34 11.87
C ILE A 272 -2.59 9.59 11.73
N LEU A 273 -2.40 8.93 10.59
CA LEU A 273 -1.15 8.25 10.24
C LEU A 273 -0.19 9.18 9.50
N PHE A 274 -0.72 10.10 8.71
CA PHE A 274 0.05 11.00 7.87
C PHE A 274 -0.73 12.29 7.60
N ASN A 275 -0.04 13.43 7.59
CA ASN A 275 -0.65 14.72 7.31
C ASN A 275 0.40 15.71 6.81
N ASP A 276 0.73 15.65 5.52
CA ASP A 276 1.75 16.52 4.93
C ASP A 276 1.54 16.71 3.41
N SER A 277 2.36 17.59 2.82
CA SER A 277 2.37 17.87 1.38
C SER A 277 2.61 16.64 0.55
N PHE A 278 1.75 16.42 -0.45
CA PHE A 278 1.90 15.33 -1.40
C PHE A 278 2.91 15.73 -2.48
N GLY A 279 3.93 14.91 -2.67
CA GLY A 279 4.90 15.11 -3.76
C GLY A 279 6.13 15.95 -3.44
N GLN A 280 6.39 16.32 -2.19
CA GLN A 280 7.72 16.83 -1.78
C GLN A 280 8.77 15.71 -1.60
N TRP A 281 8.34 14.48 -1.69
CA TRP A 281 9.11 13.28 -1.43
C TRP A 281 9.72 12.79 -2.73
N LYS A 282 10.99 13.06 -2.95
CA LYS A 282 11.78 12.38 -3.98
C LYS A 282 12.21 11.02 -3.41
N ALA A 283 12.00 9.97 -4.20
CA ALA A 283 12.53 8.65 -3.91
C ALA A 283 14.07 8.67 -3.81
#